data_750fa988f3f280444c518f967a2a328a
#
_entry.id   750fa988f3f280444c518f967a2a328a
#
_cell.length_a   1.000
_cell.length_b   1.000
_cell.length_c   1.000
_cell.angle_alpha   90.00
_cell.angle_beta   90.00
_cell.angle_gamma   90.00
#
_symmetry.space_group_name_H-M   'P 1'
#
loop_
_entity.id
_entity.type
_entity.pdbx_description
1 polymer ?
#
loop_
_entity_poly.entity_id
_entity_poly.type
_entity_poly.pdbx_seq_one_letter_code
_entity_poly.pdbx_strand_id
1 'polypeptide(L)'
;DLDIVGIFTPPKTHYKLIMKALENDKHVLVTKPLCLSVLEAEKIKVTSEKKQLRVFLDDTFLFSGPVAFLKKYFKEESFGDLVFIQSSRINLGLIQDDCNVIWDLGPHDIGILNYILDSEPIKVRATGFNPFEEIYDFACHSNCDLVYENNLFASVTLSWLSAIKTRRMIFGGTKETVVYDHLDEDQQIKIFKQSILPSEIDASTQFEYSVGETVLPLIDNIEPLKNEIEEVVRCLKTNTKFVSDVDHAIKTIKVIESLQLSLMSNSEFIDT
;
A
#
# COMPACT_ATOMS: atom_id res chain seq x y z
N ASP A 1 -27.93 16.12 -15.00
CA ASP A 1 -26.76 15.50 -15.60
C ASP A 1 -25.73 15.23 -14.51
N LEU A 2 -25.13 14.03 -14.53
CA LEU A 2 -24.06 13.63 -13.62
C LEU A 2 -22.76 13.61 -14.42
N ASP A 3 -21.66 14.16 -13.85
CA ASP A 3 -20.34 14.14 -14.47
C ASP A 3 -19.49 12.97 -13.98
N ILE A 4 -19.73 12.52 -12.75
CA ILE A 4 -18.96 11.46 -12.07
C ILE A 4 -19.91 10.45 -11.41
N VAL A 5 -19.49 9.16 -11.42
CA VAL A 5 -20.18 8.05 -10.75
C VAL A 5 -19.29 7.51 -9.65
N GLY A 6 -19.83 7.43 -8.41
CA GLY A 6 -19.21 6.74 -7.28
C GLY A 6 -19.56 5.24 -7.29
N ILE A 7 -18.54 4.37 -7.15
CA ILE A 7 -18.70 2.91 -7.10
C ILE A 7 -18.17 2.41 -5.75
N PHE A 8 -19.10 2.06 -4.84
CA PHE A 8 -18.85 1.61 -3.47
C PHE A 8 -19.50 0.24 -3.25
N THR A 9 -19.15 -0.70 -4.11
CA THR A 9 -19.75 -2.04 -4.21
C THR A 9 -18.68 -3.11 -3.98
N PRO A 10 -19.01 -4.41 -3.86
CA PRO A 10 -18.00 -5.46 -3.79
C PRO A 10 -17.04 -5.48 -5.00
N PRO A 11 -15.75 -5.75 -4.80
CA PRO A 11 -14.69 -5.66 -5.84
C PRO A 11 -15.01 -6.41 -7.15
N LYS A 12 -15.64 -7.57 -7.05
CA LYS A 12 -16.06 -8.37 -8.23
C LYS A 12 -17.01 -7.63 -9.20
N THR A 13 -17.62 -6.54 -8.76
CA THR A 13 -18.52 -5.74 -9.60
C THR A 13 -17.85 -4.52 -10.22
N HIS A 14 -16.68 -4.11 -9.71
CA HIS A 14 -16.02 -2.86 -10.05
C HIS A 14 -15.75 -2.74 -11.55
N TYR A 15 -15.05 -3.69 -12.13
CA TYR A 15 -14.71 -3.66 -13.56
C TYR A 15 -15.93 -3.39 -14.44
N LYS A 16 -17.00 -4.18 -14.25
CA LYS A 16 -18.23 -4.04 -15.05
C LYS A 16 -18.89 -2.67 -14.88
N LEU A 17 -18.94 -2.16 -13.65
CA LEU A 17 -19.55 -0.86 -13.36
C LEU A 17 -18.71 0.30 -13.86
N ILE A 18 -17.38 0.23 -13.73
CA ILE A 18 -16.43 1.21 -14.28
C ILE A 18 -16.60 1.30 -15.79
N MET A 19 -16.54 0.15 -16.49
CA MET A 19 -16.68 0.13 -17.95
C MET A 19 -18.00 0.70 -18.38
N LYS A 20 -19.10 0.37 -17.70
CA LYS A 20 -20.43 0.94 -17.98
C LYS A 20 -20.48 2.45 -17.77
N ALA A 21 -19.84 2.98 -16.73
CA ALA A 21 -19.77 4.43 -16.50
C ALA A 21 -18.95 5.13 -17.61
N LEU A 22 -17.80 4.57 -17.96
CA LEU A 22 -16.94 5.08 -19.04
C LEU A 22 -17.67 5.05 -20.40
N GLU A 23 -18.38 3.97 -20.71
CA GLU A 23 -19.19 3.86 -21.95
C GLU A 23 -20.25 4.96 -22.06
N ASN A 24 -20.78 5.41 -20.92
CA ASN A 24 -21.76 6.49 -20.82
C ASN A 24 -21.14 7.86 -20.55
N ASP A 25 -19.86 8.03 -20.86
CA ASP A 25 -19.10 9.31 -20.79
C ASP A 25 -19.10 9.93 -19.38
N LYS A 26 -18.93 9.08 -18.34
CA LYS A 26 -18.85 9.53 -16.96
C LYS A 26 -17.45 9.27 -16.37
N HIS A 27 -16.95 10.23 -15.62
CA HIS A 27 -15.81 10.00 -14.72
C HIS A 27 -16.21 9.01 -13.63
N VAL A 28 -15.23 8.36 -13.00
CA VAL A 28 -15.46 7.34 -11.97
C VAL A 28 -14.65 7.64 -10.72
N LEU A 29 -15.28 7.50 -9.55
CA LEU A 29 -14.61 7.33 -8.26
C LEU A 29 -14.97 5.94 -7.74
N VAL A 30 -13.98 5.10 -7.48
CA VAL A 30 -14.20 3.71 -7.07
C VAL A 30 -13.33 3.36 -5.86
N THR A 31 -13.89 2.58 -4.91
CA THR A 31 -13.11 2.08 -3.77
C THR A 31 -12.07 1.03 -4.20
N LYS A 32 -11.01 0.91 -3.39
CA LYS A 32 -9.99 -0.16 -3.56
C LYS A 32 -10.62 -1.57 -3.40
N PRO A 33 -10.06 -2.58 -4.07
CA PRO A 33 -9.16 -2.47 -5.22
C PRO A 33 -9.91 -1.99 -6.47
N LEU A 34 -9.21 -1.39 -7.44
CA LEU A 34 -9.83 -0.93 -8.68
C LEU A 34 -10.63 -2.06 -9.39
N CYS A 35 -10.02 -3.23 -9.46
CA CYS A 35 -10.59 -4.46 -10.00
C CYS A 35 -9.75 -5.65 -9.51
N LEU A 36 -10.01 -6.86 -9.99
CA LEU A 36 -9.39 -8.09 -9.50
C LEU A 36 -8.35 -8.68 -10.45
N SER A 37 -7.95 -7.97 -11.51
CA SER A 37 -6.86 -8.40 -12.38
C SER A 37 -6.16 -7.23 -13.09
N VAL A 38 -4.86 -7.40 -13.39
CA VAL A 38 -4.07 -6.46 -14.20
C VAL A 38 -4.71 -6.28 -15.58
N LEU A 39 -5.19 -7.35 -16.20
CA LEU A 39 -5.83 -7.29 -17.51
C LEU A 39 -7.09 -6.40 -17.51
N GLU A 40 -7.90 -6.46 -16.47
CA GLU A 40 -9.07 -5.58 -16.29
C GLU A 40 -8.64 -4.13 -16.08
N ALA A 41 -7.63 -3.91 -15.24
CA ALA A 41 -7.11 -2.57 -14.93
C ALA A 41 -6.53 -1.89 -16.20
N GLU A 42 -5.78 -2.63 -17.03
CA GLU A 42 -5.28 -2.14 -18.31
C GLU A 42 -6.40 -1.77 -19.29
N LYS A 43 -7.47 -2.57 -19.34
CA LYS A 43 -8.64 -2.23 -20.18
C LYS A 43 -9.35 -0.97 -19.69
N ILE A 44 -9.47 -0.79 -18.38
CA ILE A 44 -10.00 0.45 -17.78
C ILE A 44 -9.12 1.63 -18.19
N LYS A 45 -7.80 1.52 -18.07
CA LYS A 45 -6.84 2.55 -18.46
C LYS A 45 -7.02 2.96 -19.93
N VAL A 46 -6.91 2.00 -20.84
CA VAL A 46 -7.06 2.24 -22.29
C VAL A 46 -8.39 2.91 -22.64
N THR A 47 -9.48 2.46 -22.00
CA THR A 47 -10.83 3.02 -22.25
C THR A 47 -10.95 4.44 -21.71
N SER A 48 -10.48 4.69 -20.50
CA SER A 48 -10.53 6.02 -19.87
C SER A 48 -9.69 7.03 -20.65
N GLU A 49 -8.47 6.66 -21.06
CA GLU A 49 -7.59 7.50 -21.88
C GLU A 49 -8.21 7.84 -23.23
N LYS A 50 -8.72 6.82 -23.95
CA LYS A 50 -9.37 7.00 -25.26
C LYS A 50 -10.56 7.97 -25.19
N LYS A 51 -11.30 7.94 -24.10
CA LYS A 51 -12.46 8.81 -23.88
C LYS A 51 -12.14 10.12 -23.16
N GLN A 52 -10.88 10.33 -22.75
CA GLN A 52 -10.45 11.49 -21.97
C GLN A 52 -11.22 11.60 -20.64
N LEU A 53 -11.58 10.46 -20.06
CA LEU A 53 -12.27 10.36 -18.78
C LEU A 53 -11.29 10.01 -17.65
N ARG A 54 -11.66 10.39 -16.42
CA ARG A 54 -10.87 10.11 -15.23
C ARG A 54 -11.47 8.96 -14.45
N VAL A 55 -10.59 8.09 -13.97
CA VAL A 55 -10.91 7.08 -12.97
C VAL A 55 -10.05 7.36 -11.75
N PHE A 56 -10.69 7.64 -10.63
CA PHE A 56 -10.10 7.95 -9.34
C PHE A 56 -10.27 6.71 -8.45
N LEU A 57 -9.18 6.19 -7.91
CA LEU A 57 -9.21 5.12 -6.92
C LEU A 57 -9.29 5.75 -5.54
N ASP A 58 -10.34 5.47 -4.78
CA ASP A 58 -10.42 5.79 -3.35
C ASP A 58 -9.42 4.93 -2.58
N ASP A 59 -8.23 5.49 -2.35
CA ASP A 59 -7.18 4.99 -1.48
C ASP A 59 -6.84 6.06 -0.44
N THR A 60 -7.79 6.25 0.47
CA THR A 60 -7.83 7.33 1.46
C THR A 60 -6.52 7.51 2.23
N PHE A 61 -5.74 6.44 2.48
CA PHE A 61 -4.47 6.52 3.20
C PHE A 61 -3.44 7.43 2.53
N LEU A 62 -3.44 7.49 1.19
CA LEU A 62 -2.50 8.32 0.44
C LEU A 62 -2.72 9.82 0.64
N PHE A 63 -3.90 10.20 1.11
CA PHE A 63 -4.29 11.59 1.36
C PHE A 63 -4.14 11.99 2.83
N SER A 64 -3.55 11.13 3.68
CA SER A 64 -3.30 11.40 5.08
C SER A 64 -1.99 12.17 5.31
N GLY A 65 -1.97 13.00 6.35
CA GLY A 65 -0.78 13.77 6.75
C GLY A 65 0.45 12.87 7.00
N PRO A 66 0.34 11.76 7.76
CA PRO A 66 1.46 10.86 8.00
C PRO A 66 2.08 10.28 6.73
N VAL A 67 1.28 9.80 5.78
CA VAL A 67 1.80 9.22 4.52
C VAL A 67 2.46 10.29 3.65
N ALA A 68 1.88 11.49 3.59
CA ALA A 68 2.48 12.63 2.90
C ALA A 68 3.82 13.06 3.55
N PHE A 69 3.90 13.02 4.89
CA PHE A 69 5.14 13.25 5.63
C PHE A 69 6.21 12.22 5.27
N LEU A 70 5.89 10.92 5.37
CA LEU A 70 6.83 9.83 5.07
C LEU A 70 7.42 9.94 3.67
N LYS A 71 6.60 10.23 2.65
CA LYS A 71 7.05 10.40 1.27
C LYS A 71 8.09 11.51 1.10
N LYS A 72 8.02 12.56 1.91
CA LYS A 72 9.00 13.65 1.91
C LYS A 72 10.23 13.28 2.75
N TYR A 73 9.99 12.72 3.92
CA TYR A 73 11.01 12.44 4.92
C TYR A 73 12.08 11.44 4.43
N PHE A 74 11.68 10.41 3.71
CA PHE A 74 12.64 9.43 3.16
C PHE A 74 13.53 9.96 2.04
N LYS A 75 13.33 11.21 1.60
CA LYS A 75 14.22 11.93 0.68
C LYS A 75 15.24 12.82 1.40
N GLU A 76 15.13 12.93 2.72
CA GLU A 76 16.06 13.74 3.53
C GLU A 76 17.35 12.97 3.84
N GLU A 77 18.47 13.64 3.76
CA GLU A 77 19.78 13.05 4.07
C GLU A 77 19.90 12.55 5.52
N SER A 78 19.09 13.11 6.43
CA SER A 78 19.06 12.72 7.85
C SER A 78 18.63 11.27 8.05
N PHE A 79 17.71 10.76 7.23
CA PHE A 79 17.21 9.39 7.30
C PHE A 79 18.25 8.37 6.78
N GLY A 80 19.04 8.75 5.79
CA GLY A 80 19.95 7.86 5.08
C GLY A 80 19.23 6.97 4.07
N ASP A 81 19.83 5.83 3.71
CA ASP A 81 19.26 4.87 2.78
C ASP A 81 18.29 3.94 3.48
N LEU A 82 17.13 3.67 2.88
CA LEU A 82 16.16 2.71 3.37
C LEU A 82 16.68 1.28 3.14
N VAL A 83 16.70 0.48 4.21
CA VAL A 83 17.29 -0.88 4.22
C VAL A 83 16.22 -1.95 4.33
N PHE A 84 15.25 -1.77 5.24
CA PHE A 84 14.16 -2.72 5.41
C PHE A 84 12.84 -2.03 5.75
N ILE A 85 11.75 -2.73 5.44
CA ILE A 85 10.40 -2.35 5.84
C ILE A 85 9.71 -3.54 6.48
N GLN A 86 9.03 -3.30 7.58
CA GLN A 86 8.14 -4.28 8.19
C GLN A 86 6.74 -3.66 8.32
N SER A 87 5.73 -4.29 7.73
CA SER A 87 4.34 -3.90 7.86
C SER A 87 3.51 -4.98 8.52
N SER A 88 2.55 -4.56 9.33
CA SER A 88 1.57 -5.45 9.95
C SER A 88 0.19 -4.82 9.91
N ARG A 89 -0.73 -5.49 9.21
CA ARG A 89 -2.15 -5.15 9.15
C ARG A 89 -2.97 -6.37 9.56
N ILE A 90 -3.26 -6.44 10.85
CA ILE A 90 -3.94 -7.59 11.45
C ILE A 90 -5.10 -7.14 12.34
N ASN A 91 -6.19 -7.90 12.35
CA ASN A 91 -7.37 -7.67 13.21
C ASN A 91 -8.28 -8.91 13.20
N LEU A 92 -9.28 -8.95 14.08
CA LEU A 92 -10.46 -9.81 13.85
C LEU A 92 -11.28 -9.16 12.73
N GLY A 93 -11.11 -9.67 11.52
CA GLY A 93 -11.76 -9.17 10.32
C GLY A 93 -13.04 -9.91 9.99
N LEU A 94 -13.82 -9.33 9.08
CA LEU A 94 -14.86 -10.08 8.40
C LEU A 94 -14.19 -10.92 7.31
N ILE A 95 -14.26 -12.23 7.45
CA ILE A 95 -13.79 -13.16 6.41
C ILE A 95 -14.63 -12.94 5.16
N GLN A 96 -13.98 -12.68 4.03
CA GLN A 96 -14.62 -12.38 2.75
C GLN A 96 -14.93 -13.67 2.01
N ASP A 97 -16.08 -13.75 1.35
CA ASP A 97 -16.51 -14.95 0.60
C ASP A 97 -15.85 -15.06 -0.79
N ASP A 98 -15.23 -14.01 -1.27
CA ASP A 98 -14.82 -13.88 -2.67
C ASP A 98 -13.33 -13.56 -2.88
N CYS A 99 -12.57 -13.40 -1.81
CA CYS A 99 -11.12 -13.16 -1.88
C CYS A 99 -10.40 -13.59 -0.60
N ASN A 100 -9.08 -13.76 -0.68
CA ASN A 100 -8.24 -14.00 0.49
C ASN A 100 -7.81 -12.69 1.17
N VAL A 101 -7.11 -12.84 2.29
CA VAL A 101 -6.62 -11.73 3.10
C VAL A 101 -5.65 -10.80 2.36
N ILE A 102 -4.93 -11.28 1.34
CA ILE A 102 -4.01 -10.46 0.53
C ILE A 102 -4.81 -9.48 -0.31
N TRP A 103 -5.88 -9.92 -0.97
CA TRP A 103 -6.73 -9.06 -1.80
C TRP A 103 -7.54 -8.05 -0.99
N ASP A 104 -7.92 -8.39 0.24
CA ASP A 104 -8.68 -7.48 1.10
C ASP A 104 -7.80 -6.43 1.78
N LEU A 105 -6.74 -6.87 2.48
CA LEU A 105 -5.90 -6.00 3.31
C LEU A 105 -4.66 -5.48 2.57
N GLY A 106 -4.08 -6.27 1.68
CA GLY A 106 -2.83 -5.96 0.98
C GLY A 106 -2.84 -4.67 0.15
N PRO A 107 -3.93 -4.32 -0.57
CA PRO A 107 -3.98 -3.10 -1.36
C PRO A 107 -3.60 -1.83 -0.60
N HIS A 108 -3.97 -1.75 0.69
CA HIS A 108 -3.64 -0.59 1.52
C HIS A 108 -2.14 -0.46 1.78
N ASP A 109 -1.48 -1.53 2.24
CA ASP A 109 -0.06 -1.47 2.59
C ASP A 109 0.81 -1.38 1.35
N ILE A 110 0.50 -2.15 0.32
CA ILE A 110 1.23 -2.13 -0.96
C ILE A 110 1.02 -0.80 -1.67
N GLY A 111 -0.20 -0.24 -1.66
CA GLY A 111 -0.49 1.08 -2.20
C GLY A 111 0.33 2.18 -1.51
N ILE A 112 0.39 2.17 -0.17
CA ILE A 112 1.23 3.10 0.60
C ILE A 112 2.70 2.94 0.23
N LEU A 113 3.23 1.70 0.17
CA LEU A 113 4.62 1.44 -0.17
C LEU A 113 4.95 1.92 -1.59
N ASN A 114 4.16 1.56 -2.59
CA ASN A 114 4.34 2.03 -3.97
C ASN A 114 4.32 3.56 -4.08
N TYR A 115 3.46 4.22 -3.30
CA TYR A 115 3.38 5.68 -3.28
C TYR A 115 4.60 6.31 -2.61
N ILE A 116 5.01 5.82 -1.43
CA ILE A 116 6.13 6.39 -0.67
C ILE A 116 7.46 6.18 -1.40
N LEU A 117 7.68 4.97 -1.92
CA LEU A 117 8.96 4.58 -2.53
C LEU A 117 9.11 5.07 -3.98
N ASP A 118 8.02 5.46 -4.65
CA ASP A 118 8.00 5.70 -6.10
C ASP A 118 8.59 4.51 -6.90
N SER A 119 8.51 3.29 -6.36
CA SER A 119 9.11 2.06 -6.89
C SER A 119 8.21 0.87 -6.63
N GLU A 120 8.31 -0.15 -7.47
CA GLU A 120 7.63 -1.44 -7.33
C GLU A 120 8.65 -2.51 -6.92
N PRO A 121 8.25 -3.57 -6.18
CA PRO A 121 9.15 -4.69 -5.94
C PRO A 121 9.46 -5.41 -7.25
N ILE A 122 10.69 -5.92 -7.39
CA ILE A 122 11.12 -6.69 -8.59
C ILE A 122 10.69 -8.16 -8.50
N LYS A 123 10.49 -8.67 -7.29
CA LYS A 123 9.94 -10.00 -7.03
C LYS A 123 9.26 -10.06 -5.68
N VAL A 124 8.29 -10.95 -5.56
CA VAL A 124 7.50 -11.14 -4.35
C VAL A 124 7.31 -12.60 -4.00
N ARG A 125 7.05 -12.88 -2.73
CA ARG A 125 6.69 -14.19 -2.23
C ARG A 125 5.58 -14.06 -1.19
N ALA A 126 4.66 -15.03 -1.15
CA ALA A 126 3.65 -15.12 -0.09
C ALA A 126 3.54 -16.51 0.47
N THR A 127 3.39 -16.61 1.79
CA THR A 127 2.93 -17.81 2.49
C THR A 127 1.55 -17.54 3.04
N GLY A 128 0.66 -18.54 2.98
CA GLY A 128 -0.72 -18.42 3.45
C GLY A 128 -1.06 -19.49 4.47
N PHE A 129 -2.00 -19.16 5.36
CA PHE A 129 -2.53 -20.08 6.34
C PHE A 129 -4.05 -19.91 6.45
N ASN A 130 -4.76 -21.03 6.46
CA ASN A 130 -6.20 -21.11 6.64
C ASN A 130 -6.52 -22.15 7.74
N PRO A 131 -7.00 -21.74 8.93
CA PRO A 131 -7.37 -22.68 9.98
C PRO A 131 -8.76 -23.29 9.77
N PHE A 132 -9.47 -22.95 8.70
CA PHE A 132 -10.85 -23.33 8.41
C PHE A 132 -10.98 -24.11 7.08
N GLU A 133 -9.95 -24.85 6.67
CA GLU A 133 -9.86 -25.52 5.37
C GLU A 133 -11.07 -26.44 5.05
N GLU A 134 -11.75 -26.95 6.06
CA GLU A 134 -12.95 -27.79 5.87
C GLU A 134 -14.18 -27.03 5.35
N ILE A 135 -14.22 -25.71 5.54
CA ILE A 135 -15.40 -24.88 5.24
C ILE A 135 -15.09 -23.62 4.42
N TYR A 136 -13.80 -23.34 4.19
CA TYR A 136 -13.36 -22.10 3.54
C TYR A 136 -12.04 -22.32 2.79
N ASP A 137 -11.97 -21.84 1.55
CA ASP A 137 -10.86 -22.17 0.62
C ASP A 137 -9.71 -21.13 0.62
N PHE A 138 -9.88 -19.94 1.23
CA PHE A 138 -8.93 -18.86 1.10
C PHE A 138 -8.05 -18.69 2.34
N ALA A 139 -6.82 -18.19 2.13
CA ALA A 139 -5.93 -17.83 3.23
C ALA A 139 -6.51 -16.71 4.10
N CYS A 140 -6.57 -16.94 5.41
CA CYS A 140 -7.03 -15.99 6.43
C CYS A 140 -5.87 -15.20 7.07
N HIS A 141 -4.65 -15.72 6.91
CA HIS A 141 -3.39 -15.11 7.33
C HIS A 141 -2.37 -15.27 6.21
N SER A 142 -1.55 -14.26 5.98
CA SER A 142 -0.46 -14.32 5.01
C SER A 142 0.73 -13.49 5.47
N ASN A 143 1.94 -14.01 5.21
CA ASN A 143 3.17 -13.23 5.23
C ASN A 143 3.67 -13.06 3.80
N CYS A 144 3.92 -11.82 3.41
CA CYS A 144 4.35 -11.42 2.08
C CYS A 144 5.73 -10.81 2.17
N ASP A 145 6.66 -11.31 1.37
CA ASP A 145 8.00 -10.76 1.18
C ASP A 145 8.05 -10.02 -0.15
N LEU A 146 8.57 -8.79 -0.14
CA LEU A 146 8.75 -7.96 -1.31
C LEU A 146 10.22 -7.56 -1.41
N VAL A 147 10.84 -7.84 -2.54
CA VAL A 147 12.23 -7.50 -2.82
C VAL A 147 12.25 -6.38 -3.84
N TYR A 148 12.89 -5.28 -3.50
CA TYR A 148 13.08 -4.13 -4.37
C TYR A 148 14.49 -4.11 -4.93
N GLU A 149 14.73 -3.24 -5.89
CA GLU A 149 16.10 -2.90 -6.29
C GLU A 149 16.91 -2.38 -5.09
N ASN A 150 18.25 -2.35 -5.23
CA ASN A 150 19.17 -1.85 -4.20
C ASN A 150 19.11 -2.60 -2.85
N ASN A 151 18.73 -3.90 -2.88
CA ASN A 151 18.64 -4.78 -1.70
C ASN A 151 17.63 -4.31 -0.63
N LEU A 152 16.71 -3.42 -0.94
CA LEU A 152 15.62 -3.10 -0.05
C LEU A 152 14.66 -4.30 0.04
N PHE A 153 14.37 -4.70 1.26
CA PHE A 153 13.45 -5.80 1.57
C PHE A 153 12.29 -5.30 2.41
N ALA A 154 11.07 -5.69 2.03
CA ALA A 154 9.88 -5.44 2.84
C ALA A 154 9.16 -6.75 3.19
N SER A 155 8.70 -6.86 4.44
CA SER A 155 7.79 -7.93 4.86
C SER A 155 6.45 -7.34 5.30
N VAL A 156 5.35 -7.95 4.82
CA VAL A 156 3.98 -7.50 5.10
C VAL A 156 3.20 -8.66 5.68
N THR A 157 2.74 -8.54 6.91
CA THR A 157 1.87 -9.50 7.59
C THR A 157 0.43 -9.04 7.53
N LEU A 158 -0.44 -9.87 6.96
CA LEU A 158 -1.87 -9.63 6.78
C LEU A 158 -2.67 -10.72 7.50
N SER A 159 -3.67 -10.36 8.31
CA SER A 159 -4.46 -11.38 9.02
C SER A 159 -5.84 -10.87 9.43
N TRP A 160 -6.82 -11.76 9.29
CA TRP A 160 -8.16 -11.60 9.87
C TRP A 160 -8.31 -12.26 11.25
N LEU A 161 -7.28 -12.97 11.72
CA LEU A 161 -7.38 -13.90 12.86
C LEU A 161 -6.98 -13.28 14.22
N SER A 162 -6.44 -12.06 14.22
CA SER A 162 -5.88 -11.46 15.43
C SER A 162 -6.93 -10.70 16.24
N ALA A 163 -7.07 -11.02 17.53
CA ALA A 163 -7.89 -10.22 18.45
C ALA A 163 -7.30 -8.83 18.70
N ILE A 164 -5.98 -8.67 18.50
CA ILE A 164 -5.30 -7.38 18.61
C ILE A 164 -5.26 -6.76 17.23
N LYS A 165 -5.88 -5.58 17.08
CA LYS A 165 -5.81 -4.80 15.85
C LYS A 165 -4.47 -4.08 15.78
N THR A 166 -3.73 -4.29 14.69
CA THR A 166 -2.47 -3.60 14.40
C THR A 166 -2.51 -3.04 12.98
N ARG A 167 -2.06 -1.81 12.82
CA ARG A 167 -1.84 -1.14 11.52
C ARG A 167 -0.57 -0.32 11.63
N ARG A 168 0.57 -1.02 11.55
CA ARG A 168 1.88 -0.43 11.82
C ARG A 168 2.86 -0.76 10.72
N MET A 169 3.66 0.25 10.34
CA MET A 169 4.82 0.09 9.46
C MET A 169 6.07 0.58 10.18
N ILE A 170 7.17 -0.14 10.01
CA ILE A 170 8.50 0.21 10.50
C ILE A 170 9.40 0.33 9.27
N PHE A 171 10.07 1.46 9.15
CA PHE A 171 11.01 1.77 8.09
C PHE A 171 12.40 1.91 8.69
N GLY A 172 13.28 0.95 8.46
CA GLY A 172 14.66 1.00 8.94
C GLY A 172 15.57 1.59 7.87
N GLY A 173 16.14 2.73 8.19
CA GLY A 173 17.18 3.39 7.39
C GLY A 173 18.57 3.15 7.96
N THR A 174 19.60 3.58 7.23
CA THR A 174 21.00 3.47 7.68
C THR A 174 21.32 4.39 8.86
N LYS A 175 20.56 5.46 9.07
CA LYS A 175 20.78 6.43 10.16
C LYS A 175 19.68 6.46 11.19
N GLU A 176 18.44 6.21 10.79
CA GLU A 176 17.25 6.34 11.62
C GLU A 176 16.25 5.23 11.35
N THR A 177 15.37 4.98 12.31
CA THR A 177 14.21 4.11 12.14
C THR A 177 12.94 4.93 12.33
N VAL A 178 11.99 4.81 11.40
CA VAL A 178 10.68 5.47 11.50
C VAL A 178 9.60 4.44 11.74
N VAL A 179 8.74 4.70 12.72
CA VAL A 179 7.53 3.92 12.99
C VAL A 179 6.32 4.76 12.59
N TYR A 180 5.48 4.21 11.74
CA TYR A 180 4.15 4.70 11.46
C TYR A 180 3.13 3.75 12.08
N ASP A 181 2.40 4.22 13.08
CA ASP A 181 1.28 3.51 13.71
C ASP A 181 -0.02 4.25 13.43
N HIS A 182 -0.81 3.72 12.50
CA HIS A 182 -2.07 4.36 12.11
C HIS A 182 -3.11 4.41 13.25
N LEU A 183 -2.97 3.55 14.26
CA LEU A 183 -3.91 3.47 15.38
C LEU A 183 -3.51 4.34 16.58
N ASP A 184 -2.34 4.93 16.57
CA ASP A 184 -1.91 5.89 17.59
C ASP A 184 -2.51 7.25 17.26
N GLU A 185 -3.58 7.63 17.96
CA GLU A 185 -4.33 8.87 17.69
C GLU A 185 -3.53 10.12 18.03
N ASP A 186 -2.58 10.02 18.97
CA ASP A 186 -1.79 11.14 19.45
C ASP A 186 -0.51 11.35 18.63
N GLN A 187 0.16 10.23 18.27
CA GLN A 187 1.49 10.28 17.68
C GLN A 187 1.70 9.17 16.64
N GLN A 188 1.13 9.33 15.47
CA GLN A 188 1.20 8.33 14.40
C GLN A 188 2.62 8.10 13.87
N ILE A 189 3.51 9.09 13.92
CA ILE A 189 4.90 8.97 13.46
C ILE A 189 5.86 9.14 14.63
N LYS A 190 6.80 8.19 14.76
CA LYS A 190 7.91 8.26 15.71
C LYS A 190 9.22 8.00 14.96
N ILE A 191 10.21 8.86 15.16
CA ILE A 191 11.52 8.78 14.54
C ILE A 191 12.55 8.45 15.61
N PHE A 192 13.21 7.31 15.47
CA PHE A 192 14.26 6.86 16.37
C PHE A 192 15.61 7.12 15.70
N LYS A 193 16.40 8.04 16.25
CA LYS A 193 17.77 8.32 15.79
C LYS A 193 18.73 7.26 16.31
N GLN A 194 18.50 6.03 15.90
CA GLN A 194 19.28 4.85 16.28
C GLN A 194 19.61 4.06 15.04
N SER A 195 20.85 3.62 14.93
CA SER A 195 21.34 2.89 13.76
C SER A 195 22.46 1.91 14.11
N ILE A 196 22.72 1.02 13.18
CA ILE A 196 23.85 0.10 13.18
C ILE A 196 24.64 0.41 11.90
N LEU A 197 25.93 0.75 12.07
CA LEU A 197 26.82 1.05 10.96
C LEU A 197 28.01 0.09 10.97
N PRO A 198 28.60 -0.24 9.81
CA PRO A 198 29.90 -0.89 9.77
C PRO A 198 30.93 -0.03 10.49
N SER A 199 31.76 -0.64 11.34
CA SER A 199 32.83 0.10 12.03
C SER A 199 33.97 0.40 11.08
N GLU A 200 34.35 1.68 11.01
CA GLU A 200 35.55 2.13 10.28
C GLU A 200 36.81 2.19 11.19
N ILE A 201 36.64 2.06 12.51
CA ILE A 201 37.65 2.40 13.49
C ILE A 201 38.46 1.20 13.97
N ASP A 202 37.86 0.02 14.08
CA ASP A 202 38.51 -1.16 14.64
C ASP A 202 38.16 -2.44 13.92
N ALA A 203 39.16 -3.13 13.38
CA ALA A 203 38.97 -4.44 12.73
C ALA A 203 38.45 -5.55 13.68
N SER A 204 38.47 -5.32 15.00
CA SER A 204 37.91 -6.25 16.01
C SER A 204 36.41 -6.04 16.27
N THR A 205 35.90 -4.84 15.98
CA THR A 205 34.46 -4.50 16.09
C THR A 205 33.88 -4.29 14.70
N GLN A 206 33.07 -5.22 14.22
CA GLN A 206 32.51 -5.14 12.86
C GLN A 206 31.40 -4.08 12.73
N PHE A 207 30.74 -3.71 13.83
CA PHE A 207 29.61 -2.81 13.83
C PHE A 207 29.66 -1.82 14.99
N GLU A 208 29.22 -0.60 14.70
CA GLU A 208 28.97 0.45 15.69
C GLU A 208 27.46 0.68 15.85
N TYR A 209 27.05 0.89 17.10
CA TYR A 209 25.66 1.14 17.45
C TYR A 209 25.51 2.61 17.88
N SER A 210 24.73 3.36 17.10
CA SER A 210 24.35 4.71 17.47
C SER A 210 23.05 4.69 18.26
N VAL A 211 23.03 5.37 19.41
CA VAL A 211 21.83 5.55 20.25
C VAL A 211 21.57 7.04 20.38
N GLY A 212 20.42 7.49 19.87
CA GLY A 212 20.00 8.88 19.90
C GLY A 212 18.59 9.05 20.49
N GLU A 213 18.08 10.24 20.36
CA GLU A 213 16.75 10.63 20.84
C GLU A 213 15.61 10.03 19.98
N THR A 214 14.41 10.00 20.54
CA THR A 214 13.18 9.78 19.78
C THR A 214 12.54 11.12 19.48
N VAL A 215 12.29 11.39 18.19
CA VAL A 215 11.63 12.59 17.72
C VAL A 215 10.18 12.28 17.38
N LEU A 216 9.27 13.14 17.84
CA LEU A 216 7.84 13.10 17.57
C LEU A 216 7.49 14.30 16.67
N PRO A 217 7.46 14.11 15.34
CA PRO A 217 7.21 15.22 14.43
C PRO A 217 5.76 15.70 14.53
N LEU A 218 5.55 16.99 14.33
CA LEU A 218 4.21 17.54 14.14
C LEU A 218 3.71 17.14 12.75
N ILE A 219 2.60 16.45 12.71
CA ILE A 219 1.95 16.04 11.47
C ILE A 219 0.67 16.85 11.29
N ASP A 220 0.45 17.33 10.07
CA ASP A 220 -0.79 18.03 9.74
C ASP A 220 -2.00 17.10 9.96
N ASN A 221 -2.90 17.53 10.83
CA ASN A 221 -4.14 16.80 11.10
C ASN A 221 -5.16 17.10 10.00
N ILE A 222 -4.99 16.41 8.87
CA ILE A 222 -5.86 16.51 7.71
C ILE A 222 -6.87 15.35 7.76
N GLU A 223 -8.15 15.63 7.55
CA GLU A 223 -9.15 14.58 7.34
C GLU A 223 -8.92 13.92 5.97
N PRO A 224 -8.45 12.65 5.90
CA PRO A 224 -7.98 12.08 4.64
C PRO A 224 -9.04 12.01 3.55
N LEU A 225 -10.27 11.57 3.89
CA LEU A 225 -11.36 11.46 2.93
C LEU A 225 -11.77 12.83 2.36
N LYS A 226 -11.80 13.87 3.20
CA LYS A 226 -12.09 15.22 2.76
C LYS A 226 -11.01 15.71 1.78
N ASN A 227 -9.74 15.52 2.14
CA ASN A 227 -8.60 15.89 1.30
C ASN A 227 -8.64 15.17 -0.05
N GLU A 228 -9.01 13.89 -0.05
CA GLU A 228 -9.18 13.10 -1.27
C GLU A 228 -10.27 13.66 -2.18
N ILE A 229 -11.46 13.93 -1.64
CA ILE A 229 -12.58 14.48 -2.42
C ILE A 229 -12.26 15.87 -2.95
N GLU A 230 -11.61 16.73 -2.17
CA GLU A 230 -11.14 18.04 -2.63
C GLU A 230 -10.15 17.89 -3.79
N GLU A 231 -9.25 16.92 -3.71
CA GLU A 231 -8.29 16.59 -4.77
C GLU A 231 -8.97 16.05 -6.04
N VAL A 232 -9.98 15.18 -5.92
CA VAL A 232 -10.82 14.73 -7.05
C VAL A 232 -11.43 15.95 -7.77
N VAL A 233 -12.06 16.84 -7.01
CA VAL A 233 -12.68 18.06 -7.58
C VAL A 233 -11.62 18.96 -8.23
N ARG A 234 -10.45 19.11 -7.61
CA ARG A 234 -9.34 19.89 -8.16
C ARG A 234 -8.86 19.30 -9.48
N CYS A 235 -8.61 17.98 -9.53
CA CYS A 235 -8.14 17.30 -10.72
C CYS A 235 -9.13 17.38 -11.89
N LEU A 236 -10.43 17.32 -11.62
CA LEU A 236 -11.47 17.51 -12.63
C LEU A 236 -11.46 18.93 -13.21
N LYS A 237 -11.27 19.95 -12.36
CA LYS A 237 -11.27 21.36 -12.79
C LYS A 237 -9.98 21.77 -13.51
N THR A 238 -8.83 21.23 -13.10
CA THR A 238 -7.50 21.66 -13.57
C THR A 238 -6.85 20.70 -14.55
N ASN A 239 -7.47 19.53 -14.79
CA ASN A 239 -6.92 18.44 -15.60
C ASN A 239 -5.53 17.95 -15.14
N THR A 240 -5.23 18.06 -13.84
CA THR A 240 -3.98 17.57 -13.26
C THR A 240 -4.06 16.08 -12.91
N LYS A 241 -2.90 15.45 -12.72
CA LYS A 241 -2.81 14.04 -12.34
C LYS A 241 -3.31 13.83 -10.90
N PHE A 242 -4.08 12.78 -10.67
CA PHE A 242 -4.53 12.34 -9.35
C PHE A 242 -3.51 11.38 -8.74
N VAL A 243 -3.35 11.40 -7.44
CA VAL A 243 -2.32 10.59 -6.74
C VAL A 243 -2.60 9.10 -6.87
N SER A 244 -3.82 8.68 -6.61
CA SER A 244 -4.27 7.28 -6.74
C SER A 244 -5.06 7.07 -8.04
N ASP A 245 -4.41 7.31 -9.16
CA ASP A 245 -4.98 7.10 -10.48
C ASP A 245 -4.94 5.61 -10.91
N VAL A 246 -5.34 5.33 -12.13
CA VAL A 246 -5.34 3.97 -12.68
C VAL A 246 -3.92 3.38 -12.75
N ASP A 247 -2.90 4.19 -13.01
CA ASP A 247 -1.51 3.73 -13.04
C ASP A 247 -1.05 3.25 -11.65
N HIS A 248 -1.39 4.00 -10.60
CA HIS A 248 -1.14 3.58 -9.22
C HIS A 248 -1.89 2.28 -8.88
N ALA A 249 -3.14 2.16 -9.31
CA ALA A 249 -3.94 0.96 -9.10
C ALA A 249 -3.34 -0.27 -9.82
N ILE A 250 -2.88 -0.12 -11.07
CA ILE A 250 -2.24 -1.20 -11.85
C ILE A 250 -1.00 -1.71 -11.12
N LYS A 251 -0.13 -0.82 -10.64
CA LYS A 251 1.07 -1.21 -9.87
C LYS A 251 0.71 -2.03 -8.64
N THR A 252 -0.28 -1.60 -7.89
CA THR A 252 -0.74 -2.30 -6.68
C THR A 252 -1.34 -3.66 -7.01
N ILE A 253 -2.20 -3.75 -8.01
CA ILE A 253 -2.85 -5.01 -8.44
C ILE A 253 -1.80 -6.00 -8.95
N LYS A 254 -0.80 -5.54 -9.71
CA LYS A 254 0.29 -6.37 -10.23
C LYS A 254 1.05 -7.08 -9.11
N VAL A 255 1.41 -6.36 -8.05
CA VAL A 255 2.04 -6.93 -6.86
C VAL A 255 1.12 -7.96 -6.19
N ILE A 256 -0.17 -7.65 -6.03
CA ILE A 256 -1.15 -8.55 -5.41
C ILE A 256 -1.38 -9.81 -6.24
N GLU A 257 -1.50 -9.71 -7.57
CA GLU A 257 -1.58 -10.88 -8.44
C GLU A 257 -0.33 -11.76 -8.33
N SER A 258 0.86 -11.17 -8.30
CA SER A 258 2.12 -11.91 -8.14
C SER A 258 2.21 -12.60 -6.79
N LEU A 259 1.74 -11.97 -5.70
CA LEU A 259 1.61 -12.60 -4.38
C LEU A 259 0.62 -13.77 -4.39
N GLN A 260 -0.51 -13.61 -5.07
CA GLN A 260 -1.48 -14.68 -5.26
C GLN A 260 -0.88 -15.87 -6.03
N LEU A 261 -0.14 -15.59 -7.11
CA LEU A 261 0.57 -16.64 -7.87
C LEU A 261 1.60 -17.36 -6.99
N SER A 262 2.32 -16.65 -6.13
CA SER A 262 3.26 -17.23 -5.19
C SER A 262 2.56 -18.21 -4.23
N LEU A 263 1.40 -17.86 -3.67
CA LEU A 263 0.60 -18.78 -2.84
C LEU A 263 0.25 -20.08 -3.59
N MET A 264 -0.10 -19.96 -4.87
CA MET A 264 -0.48 -21.09 -5.71
C MET A 264 0.73 -21.92 -6.17
N SER A 265 1.93 -21.37 -6.10
CA SER A 265 3.21 -21.95 -6.54
C SER A 265 4.09 -22.37 -5.36
N ASN A 266 3.51 -22.95 -4.32
CA ASN A 266 4.21 -23.42 -3.12
C ASN A 266 5.09 -22.35 -2.46
N SER A 267 4.66 -21.10 -2.47
CA SER A 267 5.38 -19.95 -1.90
C SER A 267 6.75 -19.69 -2.55
N GLU A 268 6.89 -19.93 -3.83
CA GLU A 268 8.07 -19.52 -4.60
C GLU A 268 8.06 -17.99 -4.84
N PHE A 269 9.25 -17.44 -5.07
CA PHE A 269 9.36 -16.05 -5.52
C PHE A 269 8.87 -15.91 -6.94
N ILE A 270 8.01 -14.91 -7.18
CA ILE A 270 7.46 -14.54 -8.49
C ILE A 270 8.00 -13.15 -8.87
N ASP A 271 8.48 -13.01 -10.09
CA ASP A 271 8.86 -11.70 -10.66
C ASP A 271 7.60 -10.86 -10.91
N THR A 272 7.70 -9.56 -10.62
CA THR A 272 6.58 -8.62 -10.77
C THR A 272 6.64 -7.84 -12.07
#